data_80729c0207c98c790f2af4f83d35bf0e
#
_entry.id   80729c0207c98c790f2af4f83d35bf0e
#
_cell.length_a   1.000
_cell.length_b   1.000
_cell.length_c   1.000
_cell.angle_alpha   90.00
_cell.angle_beta   90.00
_cell.angle_gamma   90.00
#
_symmetry.space_group_name_H-M   'P 1'
#
loop_
_entity.id
_entity.type
_entity.pdbx_description
1 polymer ?
#
loop_
_entity_poly.entity_id
_entity_poly.type
_entity_poly.pdbx_seq_one_letter_code
_entity_poly.pdbx_strand_id
1 'polypeptide(L)'
;MLQISHLYKNYGKFQAVRDLNLHVPKGDLFGFVGPNGAGKTTTIRMVCGLMPPTEGTITIHGVDALLHPKEIKKQIGYVPDFFGVYDNLKVSEYMDFYGSMYRMTSREITAVSNDLLELVNLSDKKEVYVDTLSRGMKQRLCVARALIHNPSLLVLDEPNSGLDPRARVEMKELLQNLRSMGKTIVISSHILSELAEMCNSIGIMDHGKLVEAGNIEDVMEHVFGGNRIVVSVHGEMEPAVRMLKEHPQIKVESVGEKEIHISHAMKEEEIAQLIAQMIQNGIIVTGFYKEEGN
;
A
#
# COMPACT_ATOMS: atom_id res chain seq x y z
N MET A 1 -0.41 15.75 -9.03
CA MET A 1 0.65 14.88 -9.57
C MET A 1 0.08 13.81 -10.51
N LEU A 2 -0.64 12.83 -10.02
CA LEU A 2 -1.41 11.87 -10.80
C LEU A 2 -2.88 12.26 -10.76
N GLN A 3 -3.54 12.30 -11.93
CA GLN A 3 -4.98 12.50 -12.03
C GLN A 3 -5.58 11.44 -12.94
N ILE A 4 -6.65 10.83 -12.49
CA ILE A 4 -7.44 9.82 -13.19
C ILE A 4 -8.87 10.37 -13.28
N SER A 5 -9.45 10.32 -14.49
CA SER A 5 -10.80 10.82 -14.73
C SER A 5 -11.60 9.83 -15.55
N HIS A 6 -12.75 9.44 -15.01
CA HIS A 6 -13.72 8.53 -15.62
C HIS A 6 -13.09 7.27 -16.21
N LEU A 7 -12.19 6.62 -15.42
CA LEU A 7 -11.42 5.48 -15.89
C LEU A 7 -12.25 4.19 -15.84
N TYR A 8 -12.30 3.50 -16.96
CA TYR A 8 -12.97 2.20 -17.09
C TYR A 8 -12.01 1.14 -17.65
N LYS A 9 -12.17 -0.09 -17.19
CA LYS A 9 -11.53 -1.27 -17.79
C LYS A 9 -12.47 -2.43 -17.84
N ASN A 10 -12.75 -2.88 -19.07
CA ASN A 10 -13.60 -4.02 -19.36
C ASN A 10 -12.78 -5.17 -19.95
N TYR A 11 -13.04 -6.39 -19.50
CA TYR A 11 -12.57 -7.64 -20.05
C TYR A 11 -13.79 -8.43 -20.55
N GLY A 12 -14.16 -8.21 -21.81
CA GLY A 12 -15.43 -8.69 -22.34
C GLY A 12 -16.61 -8.12 -21.55
N LYS A 13 -17.39 -8.98 -20.89
CA LYS A 13 -18.53 -8.56 -20.05
C LYS A 13 -18.14 -8.17 -18.61
N PHE A 14 -16.93 -8.50 -18.19
CA PHE A 14 -16.47 -8.20 -16.83
C PHE A 14 -15.88 -6.80 -16.76
N GLN A 15 -16.45 -5.96 -15.91
CA GLN A 15 -15.96 -4.61 -15.65
C GLN A 15 -15.01 -4.63 -14.45
N ALA A 16 -13.72 -4.61 -14.72
CA ALA A 16 -12.68 -4.64 -13.67
C ALA A 16 -12.44 -3.29 -13.00
N VAL A 17 -12.68 -2.18 -13.71
CA VAL A 17 -12.64 -0.81 -13.17
C VAL A 17 -13.82 -0.05 -13.75
N ARG A 18 -14.51 0.71 -12.89
CA ARG A 18 -15.79 1.38 -13.18
C ARG A 18 -15.76 2.81 -12.70
N ASP A 19 -15.73 3.78 -13.62
CA ASP A 19 -15.79 5.20 -13.35
C ASP A 19 -14.86 5.66 -12.23
N LEU A 20 -13.59 5.22 -12.27
CA LEU A 20 -12.63 5.58 -11.25
C LEU A 20 -12.13 7.01 -11.49
N ASN A 21 -12.32 7.86 -10.47
CA ASN A 21 -11.86 9.23 -10.43
C ASN A 21 -10.93 9.40 -9.22
N LEU A 22 -9.69 9.87 -9.44
CA LEU A 22 -8.70 10.00 -8.38
C LEU A 22 -7.74 11.15 -8.66
N HIS A 23 -7.39 11.89 -7.62
CA HIS A 23 -6.29 12.85 -7.63
C HIS A 23 -5.29 12.54 -6.52
N VAL A 24 -4.02 12.30 -6.91
CA VAL A 24 -2.91 12.14 -5.95
C VAL A 24 -2.01 13.38 -6.06
N PRO A 25 -1.87 14.17 -4.99
CA PRO A 25 -1.00 15.34 -4.95
C PRO A 25 0.48 14.97 -5.11
N LYS A 26 1.33 15.96 -5.41
CA LYS A 26 2.78 15.78 -5.43
C LYS A 26 3.30 15.59 -3.99
N GLY A 27 4.20 14.62 -3.81
CA GLY A 27 4.81 14.34 -2.51
C GLY A 27 3.91 13.54 -1.57
N ASP A 28 2.78 13.03 -2.08
CA ASP A 28 1.88 12.18 -1.30
C ASP A 28 2.32 10.72 -1.33
N LEU A 29 2.03 10.00 -0.24
CA LEU A 29 2.08 8.55 -0.17
C LEU A 29 0.63 8.06 -0.08
N PHE A 30 0.10 7.66 -1.25
CA PHE A 30 -1.29 7.25 -1.43
C PHE A 30 -1.41 5.72 -1.44
N GLY A 31 -2.36 5.18 -0.68
CA GLY A 31 -2.64 3.76 -0.60
C GLY A 31 -3.95 3.35 -1.28
N PHE A 32 -3.92 2.42 -2.24
CA PHE A 32 -5.10 1.69 -2.68
C PHE A 32 -5.36 0.49 -1.78
N VAL A 33 -6.49 0.45 -1.08
CA VAL A 33 -6.91 -0.68 -0.27
C VAL A 33 -8.17 -1.34 -0.83
N GLY A 34 -8.28 -2.65 -0.67
CA GLY A 34 -9.47 -3.40 -1.05
C GLY A 34 -9.19 -4.88 -1.24
N PRO A 35 -10.23 -5.72 -1.29
CA PRO A 35 -10.09 -7.16 -1.45
C PRO A 35 -9.41 -7.55 -2.78
N ASN A 36 -8.99 -8.81 -2.87
CA ASN A 36 -8.48 -9.34 -4.12
C ASN A 36 -9.58 -9.28 -5.20
N GLY A 37 -9.21 -8.82 -6.40
CA GLY A 37 -10.20 -8.60 -7.47
C GLY A 37 -10.93 -7.25 -7.44
N ALA A 38 -10.66 -6.38 -6.45
CA ALA A 38 -11.28 -5.05 -6.39
C ALA A 38 -10.89 -4.10 -7.53
N GLY A 39 -9.85 -4.42 -8.31
CA GLY A 39 -9.41 -3.60 -9.44
C GLY A 39 -8.09 -2.85 -9.21
N LYS A 40 -7.46 -2.97 -8.03
CA LYS A 40 -6.21 -2.27 -7.65
C LYS A 40 -5.09 -2.48 -8.68
N THR A 41 -4.66 -3.73 -8.89
CA THR A 41 -3.61 -4.09 -9.86
C THR A 41 -3.95 -3.66 -11.28
N THR A 42 -5.23 -3.77 -11.68
CA THR A 42 -5.69 -3.31 -13.01
C THR A 42 -5.51 -1.80 -13.15
N THR A 43 -5.91 -1.03 -12.13
CA THR A 43 -5.72 0.43 -12.10
C THR A 43 -4.24 0.80 -12.15
N ILE A 44 -3.42 0.17 -11.32
CA ILE A 44 -1.95 0.36 -11.28
C ILE A 44 -1.33 0.09 -12.66
N ARG A 45 -1.69 -1.01 -13.30
CA ARG A 45 -1.16 -1.34 -14.65
C ARG A 45 -1.55 -0.32 -15.72
N MET A 46 -2.75 0.24 -15.63
CA MET A 46 -3.17 1.33 -16.53
C MET A 46 -2.38 2.62 -16.25
N VAL A 47 -2.19 3.00 -14.99
CA VAL A 47 -1.35 4.16 -14.59
C VAL A 47 0.08 4.00 -15.11
N CYS A 48 0.65 2.80 -15.01
CA CYS A 48 2.01 2.51 -15.49
C CYS A 48 2.12 2.37 -17.01
N GLY A 49 1.02 2.52 -17.76
CA GLY A 49 1.01 2.36 -19.21
C GLY A 49 1.34 0.94 -19.69
N LEU A 50 1.09 -0.06 -18.86
CA LEU A 50 1.27 -1.48 -19.18
C LEU A 50 0.03 -2.08 -19.84
N MET A 51 -1.09 -1.37 -19.74
CA MET A 51 -2.37 -1.79 -20.32
C MET A 51 -3.20 -0.53 -20.64
N PRO A 52 -3.86 -0.46 -21.80
CA PRO A 52 -4.75 0.65 -22.12
C PRO A 52 -6.06 0.52 -21.32
N PRO A 53 -6.65 1.62 -20.85
CA PRO A 53 -8.02 1.63 -20.36
C PRO A 53 -9.01 1.36 -21.51
N THR A 54 -10.26 1.06 -21.16
CA THR A 54 -11.36 1.00 -22.12
C THR A 54 -11.86 2.41 -22.42
N GLU A 55 -11.99 3.25 -21.38
CA GLU A 55 -12.41 4.64 -21.45
C GLU A 55 -11.73 5.44 -20.34
N GLY A 56 -11.76 6.77 -20.44
CA GLY A 56 -11.22 7.69 -19.45
C GLY A 56 -9.80 8.15 -19.75
N THR A 57 -9.26 8.96 -18.86
CA THR A 57 -7.94 9.59 -19.01
C THR A 57 -7.08 9.42 -17.77
N ILE A 58 -5.78 9.35 -18.00
CA ILE A 58 -4.75 9.33 -16.93
C ILE A 58 -3.73 10.39 -17.28
N THR A 59 -3.50 11.34 -16.38
CA THR A 59 -2.45 12.34 -16.56
C THR A 59 -1.45 12.29 -15.41
N ILE A 60 -0.17 12.47 -15.74
CA ILE A 60 0.93 12.56 -14.78
C ILE A 60 1.69 13.85 -15.06
N HIS A 61 1.78 14.73 -14.07
CA HIS A 61 2.26 16.11 -14.26
C HIS A 61 1.55 16.88 -15.38
N GLY A 62 0.26 16.60 -15.59
CA GLY A 62 -0.53 17.21 -16.66
C GLY A 62 -0.31 16.62 -18.05
N VAL A 63 0.60 15.64 -18.20
CA VAL A 63 0.85 14.93 -19.45
C VAL A 63 -0.04 13.71 -19.53
N ASP A 64 -0.77 13.56 -20.65
CA ASP A 64 -1.64 12.41 -20.91
C ASP A 64 -0.82 11.14 -21.12
N ALA A 65 -1.07 10.12 -20.30
CA ALA A 65 -0.31 8.88 -20.30
C ALA A 65 -0.57 8.01 -21.55
N LEU A 66 -1.72 8.17 -22.19
CA LEU A 66 -2.10 7.41 -23.39
C LEU A 66 -1.52 8.02 -24.65
N LEU A 67 -1.49 9.36 -24.71
CA LEU A 67 -0.95 10.09 -25.87
C LEU A 67 0.59 10.14 -25.84
N HIS A 68 1.20 10.16 -24.65
CA HIS A 68 2.66 10.31 -24.46
C HIS A 68 3.29 9.18 -23.65
N PRO A 69 3.10 7.88 -23.98
CA PRO A 69 3.49 6.76 -23.13
C PRO A 69 5.01 6.67 -22.91
N LYS A 70 5.84 7.13 -23.87
CA LYS A 70 7.30 7.13 -23.72
C LYS A 70 7.79 8.16 -22.72
N GLU A 71 7.13 9.30 -22.65
CA GLU A 71 7.44 10.38 -21.70
C GLU A 71 7.04 9.97 -20.28
N ILE A 72 5.84 9.44 -20.16
CA ILE A 72 5.30 8.98 -18.87
C ILE A 72 6.14 7.85 -18.26
N LYS A 73 6.59 6.88 -19.05
CA LYS A 73 7.46 5.79 -18.57
C LYS A 73 8.77 6.26 -17.97
N LYS A 74 9.26 7.43 -18.35
CA LYS A 74 10.45 8.05 -17.73
C LYS A 74 10.14 8.67 -16.37
N GLN A 75 8.89 8.96 -16.08
CA GLN A 75 8.45 9.60 -14.84
C GLN A 75 7.98 8.58 -13.79
N ILE A 76 7.80 7.31 -14.17
CA ILE A 76 7.26 6.26 -13.30
C ILE A 76 8.34 5.22 -13.00
N GLY A 77 8.52 4.90 -11.72
CA GLY A 77 9.14 3.67 -11.25
C GLY A 77 8.05 2.68 -10.85
N TYR A 78 8.10 1.46 -11.38
CA TYR A 78 7.09 0.44 -11.09
C TYR A 78 7.69 -0.80 -10.42
N VAL A 79 7.08 -1.20 -9.32
CA VAL A 79 7.38 -2.42 -8.57
C VAL A 79 6.15 -3.31 -8.60
N PRO A 80 6.14 -4.41 -9.36
CA PRO A 80 5.01 -5.34 -9.40
C PRO A 80 4.96 -6.24 -8.16
N ASP A 81 3.79 -6.82 -7.87
CA ASP A 81 3.60 -7.82 -6.80
C ASP A 81 4.53 -9.02 -6.98
N PHE A 82 4.60 -9.56 -8.20
CA PHE A 82 5.56 -10.59 -8.56
C PHE A 82 6.63 -10.02 -9.49
N PHE A 83 7.86 -10.03 -9.02
CA PHE A 83 9.01 -9.62 -9.80
C PHE A 83 9.88 -10.85 -10.15
N GLY A 84 10.01 -11.11 -11.44
CA GLY A 84 11.06 -11.98 -11.91
C GLY A 84 12.41 -11.30 -11.69
N VAL A 85 13.30 -11.93 -10.98
CA VAL A 85 14.69 -11.51 -10.90
C VAL A 85 15.53 -12.36 -11.88
N TYR A 86 16.58 -11.77 -12.41
CA TYR A 86 17.58 -12.55 -13.15
C TYR A 86 18.48 -13.23 -12.13
N ASP A 87 18.18 -14.49 -11.83
CA ASP A 87 18.77 -15.24 -10.73
C ASP A 87 20.31 -15.35 -10.83
N ASN A 88 20.84 -15.35 -12.03
CA ASN A 88 22.27 -15.48 -12.31
C ASN A 88 23.06 -14.17 -12.31
N LEU A 89 22.45 -13.05 -11.94
CA LEU A 89 23.13 -11.78 -11.85
C LEU A 89 23.50 -11.44 -10.40
N LYS A 90 24.66 -10.83 -10.21
CA LYS A 90 24.97 -10.14 -8.96
C LYS A 90 24.12 -8.89 -8.82
N VAL A 91 23.96 -8.39 -7.59
CA VAL A 91 23.20 -7.15 -7.34
C VAL A 91 23.76 -5.97 -8.15
N SER A 92 25.09 -5.81 -8.23
CA SER A 92 25.73 -4.79 -9.05
C SER A 92 25.40 -4.93 -10.54
N GLU A 93 25.51 -6.15 -11.09
CA GLU A 93 25.20 -6.45 -12.50
C GLU A 93 23.71 -6.23 -12.81
N TYR A 94 22.83 -6.55 -11.86
CA TYR A 94 21.41 -6.28 -11.96
C TYR A 94 21.10 -4.77 -12.07
N MET A 95 21.75 -3.94 -11.26
CA MET A 95 21.62 -2.49 -11.33
C MET A 95 22.23 -1.95 -12.63
N ASP A 96 23.38 -2.44 -13.07
CA ASP A 96 24.02 -2.06 -14.34
C ASP A 96 23.12 -2.37 -15.54
N PHE A 97 22.48 -3.55 -15.54
CA PHE A 97 21.54 -3.95 -16.58
C PHE A 97 20.39 -2.95 -16.73
N TYR A 98 19.73 -2.60 -15.61
CA TYR A 98 18.60 -1.67 -15.65
C TYR A 98 19.04 -0.23 -15.94
N GLY A 99 20.17 0.24 -15.41
CA GLY A 99 20.71 1.55 -15.74
C GLY A 99 21.02 1.72 -17.23
N SER A 100 21.55 0.65 -17.83
CA SER A 100 21.85 0.62 -19.28
C SER A 100 20.60 0.75 -20.14
N MET A 101 19.45 0.22 -19.71
CA MET A 101 18.16 0.39 -20.41
C MET A 101 17.73 1.86 -20.50
N TYR A 102 18.13 2.68 -19.53
CA TYR A 102 17.89 4.14 -19.53
C TYR A 102 19.01 4.94 -20.20
N ARG A 103 19.95 4.27 -20.90
CA ARG A 103 21.08 4.86 -21.61
C ARG A 103 22.02 5.67 -20.73
N MET A 104 22.11 5.29 -19.45
CA MET A 104 23.07 5.87 -18.51
C MET A 104 24.48 5.38 -18.83
N THR A 105 25.49 6.22 -18.62
CA THR A 105 26.89 5.80 -18.71
C THR A 105 27.26 4.92 -17.51
N SER A 106 28.29 4.07 -17.66
CA SER A 106 28.74 3.19 -16.55
C SER A 106 29.11 3.99 -15.29
N ARG A 107 29.66 5.20 -15.44
CA ARG A 107 29.99 6.07 -14.30
C ARG A 107 28.73 6.56 -13.57
N GLU A 108 27.69 6.96 -14.31
CA GLU A 108 26.40 7.37 -13.74
C GLU A 108 25.70 6.20 -13.05
N ILE A 109 25.70 5.02 -13.68
CA ILE A 109 25.10 3.82 -13.10
C ILE A 109 25.79 3.47 -11.79
N THR A 110 27.13 3.44 -11.75
CA THR A 110 27.90 3.12 -10.55
C THR A 110 27.57 4.10 -9.41
N ALA A 111 27.53 5.40 -9.69
CA ALA A 111 27.24 6.42 -8.69
C ALA A 111 25.82 6.26 -8.14
N VAL A 112 24.82 6.24 -9.04
CA VAL A 112 23.39 6.12 -8.65
C VAL A 112 23.11 4.79 -7.96
N SER A 113 23.69 3.68 -8.42
CA SER A 113 23.52 2.37 -7.81
C SER A 113 24.07 2.32 -6.39
N ASN A 114 25.21 2.96 -6.12
CA ASN A 114 25.77 3.04 -4.78
C ASN A 114 24.81 3.74 -3.82
N ASP A 115 24.31 4.91 -4.21
CA ASP A 115 23.36 5.69 -3.40
C ASP A 115 22.05 4.93 -3.18
N LEU A 116 21.52 4.28 -4.21
CA LEU A 116 20.29 3.50 -4.12
C LEU A 116 20.46 2.23 -3.28
N LEU A 117 21.58 1.52 -3.39
CA LEU A 117 21.85 0.34 -2.57
C LEU A 117 22.06 0.71 -1.10
N GLU A 118 22.61 1.88 -0.80
CA GLU A 118 22.68 2.43 0.55
C GLU A 118 21.27 2.73 1.06
N LEU A 119 20.45 3.43 0.29
CA LEU A 119 19.06 3.77 0.63
C LEU A 119 18.22 2.55 0.97
N VAL A 120 18.43 1.42 0.27
CA VAL A 120 17.66 0.18 0.50
C VAL A 120 18.37 -0.82 1.42
N ASN A 121 19.43 -0.41 2.12
CA ASN A 121 20.23 -1.25 3.03
C ASN A 121 20.76 -2.55 2.37
N LEU A 122 21.36 -2.43 1.18
CA LEU A 122 21.96 -3.53 0.42
C LEU A 122 23.41 -3.23 -0.05
N SER A 123 24.08 -2.23 0.52
CA SER A 123 25.43 -1.85 0.13
C SER A 123 26.45 -3.00 0.29
N ASP A 124 26.29 -3.82 1.32
CA ASP A 124 27.13 -4.99 1.61
C ASP A 124 26.82 -6.20 0.71
N LYS A 125 25.78 -6.14 -0.11
CA LYS A 125 25.31 -7.22 -0.98
C LYS A 125 25.65 -7.04 -2.46
N LYS A 126 26.44 -6.04 -2.85
CA LYS A 126 26.75 -5.72 -4.26
C LYS A 126 27.25 -6.90 -5.06
N GLU A 127 28.11 -7.72 -4.46
CA GLU A 127 28.75 -8.87 -5.10
C GLU A 127 28.01 -10.19 -4.85
N VAL A 128 26.87 -10.14 -4.18
CA VAL A 128 26.03 -11.30 -3.89
C VAL A 128 25.06 -11.56 -5.05
N TYR A 129 24.82 -12.80 -5.40
CA TYR A 129 23.85 -13.17 -6.42
C TYR A 129 22.41 -12.87 -5.96
N VAL A 130 21.58 -12.34 -6.89
CA VAL A 130 20.21 -11.90 -6.57
C VAL A 130 19.33 -13.05 -6.08
N ASP A 131 19.52 -14.26 -6.57
CA ASP A 131 18.76 -15.45 -6.16
C ASP A 131 18.95 -15.80 -4.67
N THR A 132 20.11 -15.49 -4.10
CA THR A 132 20.46 -15.79 -2.70
C THR A 132 19.90 -14.78 -1.69
N LEU A 133 19.36 -13.65 -2.16
CA LEU A 133 18.75 -12.66 -1.32
C LEU A 133 17.41 -13.14 -0.73
N SER A 134 17.11 -12.76 0.51
CA SER A 134 15.80 -13.00 1.11
C SER A 134 14.69 -12.28 0.32
N ARG A 135 13.42 -12.69 0.49
CA ARG A 135 12.29 -12.07 -0.18
C ARG A 135 12.23 -10.56 0.08
N GLY A 136 12.41 -10.12 1.33
CA GLY A 136 12.44 -8.70 1.69
C GLY A 136 13.60 -7.94 1.05
N MET A 137 14.79 -8.55 0.96
CA MET A 137 15.94 -7.96 0.26
C MET A 137 15.67 -7.83 -1.24
N LYS A 138 15.10 -8.85 -1.88
CA LYS A 138 14.69 -8.81 -3.30
C LYS A 138 13.68 -7.70 -3.54
N GLN A 139 12.69 -7.54 -2.64
CA GLN A 139 11.69 -6.49 -2.75
C GLN A 139 12.32 -5.09 -2.68
N ARG A 140 13.22 -4.86 -1.73
CA ARG A 140 13.96 -3.58 -1.62
C ARG A 140 14.87 -3.34 -2.82
N LEU A 141 15.51 -4.37 -3.36
CA LEU A 141 16.28 -4.27 -4.60
C LEU A 141 15.39 -3.86 -5.79
N CYS A 142 14.14 -4.36 -5.85
CA CYS A 142 13.19 -3.93 -6.88
C CYS A 142 12.79 -2.45 -6.74
N VAL A 143 12.71 -1.93 -5.51
CA VAL A 143 12.51 -0.49 -5.28
C VAL A 143 13.74 0.30 -5.78
N ALA A 144 14.97 -0.12 -5.46
CA ALA A 144 16.19 0.50 -5.96
C ALA A 144 16.22 0.51 -7.50
N ARG A 145 15.91 -0.61 -8.13
CA ARG A 145 15.79 -0.71 -9.59
C ARG A 145 14.76 0.28 -10.15
N ALA A 146 13.59 0.37 -9.53
CA ALA A 146 12.54 1.28 -9.98
C ALA A 146 12.92 2.75 -9.86
N LEU A 147 13.88 3.09 -9.00
CA LEU A 147 14.40 4.44 -8.75
C LEU A 147 15.60 4.81 -9.63
N ILE A 148 16.20 3.88 -10.38
CA ILE A 148 17.49 4.08 -11.06
C ILE A 148 17.50 5.25 -12.04
N HIS A 149 16.36 5.55 -12.68
CA HIS A 149 16.17 6.67 -13.60
C HIS A 149 15.57 7.91 -12.95
N ASN A 150 15.55 7.96 -11.61
CA ASN A 150 15.06 9.06 -10.80
C ASN A 150 13.59 9.48 -11.10
N PRO A 151 12.61 8.55 -11.12
CA PRO A 151 11.23 8.88 -11.42
C PRO A 151 10.63 9.82 -10.37
N SER A 152 9.61 10.59 -10.77
CA SER A 152 8.85 11.46 -9.87
C SER A 152 7.69 10.73 -9.18
N LEU A 153 7.19 9.66 -9.80
CA LEU A 153 6.11 8.80 -9.30
C LEU A 153 6.62 7.37 -9.13
N LEU A 154 6.52 6.83 -7.92
CA LEU A 154 6.79 5.43 -7.63
C LEU A 154 5.47 4.69 -7.42
N VAL A 155 5.26 3.60 -8.12
CA VAL A 155 4.03 2.78 -8.04
C VAL A 155 4.41 1.37 -7.61
N LEU A 156 3.83 0.89 -6.50
CA LEU A 156 4.11 -0.43 -5.93
C LEU A 156 2.81 -1.23 -5.81
N ASP A 157 2.80 -2.40 -6.40
CA ASP A 157 1.67 -3.32 -6.34
C ASP A 157 1.93 -4.40 -5.29
N GLU A 158 1.19 -4.38 -4.17
CA GLU A 158 1.28 -5.31 -3.02
C GLU A 158 2.73 -5.54 -2.50
N PRO A 159 3.54 -4.49 -2.27
CA PRO A 159 4.97 -4.68 -1.97
C PRO A 159 5.26 -5.40 -0.66
N ASN A 160 4.31 -5.45 0.26
CA ASN A 160 4.43 -6.13 1.56
C ASN A 160 3.97 -7.59 1.52
N SER A 161 3.45 -8.06 0.38
CA SER A 161 2.92 -9.41 0.24
C SER A 161 3.98 -10.48 0.53
N GLY A 162 3.69 -11.33 1.53
CA GLY A 162 4.59 -12.43 1.95
C GLY A 162 5.92 -12.00 2.56
N LEU A 163 6.03 -10.77 3.02
CA LEU A 163 7.15 -10.31 3.83
C LEU A 163 6.95 -10.70 5.30
N ASP A 164 8.04 -11.01 5.98
CA ASP A 164 8.06 -11.13 7.44
C ASP A 164 7.87 -9.77 8.13
N PRO A 165 7.51 -9.73 9.42
CA PRO A 165 7.25 -8.48 10.14
C PRO A 165 8.40 -7.47 10.09
N ARG A 166 9.64 -7.94 10.17
CA ARG A 166 10.82 -7.07 10.11
C ARG A 166 10.98 -6.43 8.74
N ALA A 167 10.84 -7.22 7.67
CA ALA A 167 10.95 -6.70 6.30
C ALA A 167 9.83 -5.70 5.97
N ARG A 168 8.63 -5.83 6.58
CA ARG A 168 7.54 -4.85 6.45
C ARG A 168 7.91 -3.52 7.10
N VAL A 169 8.51 -3.53 8.29
CA VAL A 169 9.00 -2.31 8.96
C VAL A 169 10.06 -1.62 8.11
N GLU A 170 11.04 -2.38 7.62
CA GLU A 170 12.11 -1.86 6.75
C GLU A 170 11.54 -1.25 5.44
N MET A 171 10.50 -1.85 4.85
CA MET A 171 9.80 -1.31 3.67
C MET A 171 9.04 -0.03 4.00
N LYS A 172 8.32 0.03 5.13
CA LYS A 172 7.61 1.21 5.61
C LYS A 172 8.56 2.40 5.77
N GLU A 173 9.68 2.20 6.48
CA GLU A 173 10.70 3.23 6.67
C GLU A 173 11.29 3.72 5.34
N LEU A 174 11.57 2.80 4.41
CA LEU A 174 12.07 3.13 3.08
C LEU A 174 11.08 4.03 2.32
N LEU A 175 9.78 3.69 2.30
CA LEU A 175 8.76 4.47 1.59
C LEU A 175 8.55 5.84 2.22
N GLN A 176 8.58 5.93 3.56
CA GLN A 176 8.50 7.21 4.28
C GLN A 176 9.73 8.10 3.98
N ASN A 177 10.94 7.53 3.92
CA ASN A 177 12.15 8.24 3.53
C ASN A 177 12.05 8.76 2.08
N LEU A 178 11.61 7.93 1.15
CA LEU A 178 11.41 8.35 -0.25
C LEU A 178 10.40 9.49 -0.38
N ARG A 179 9.32 9.44 0.40
CA ARG A 179 8.36 10.53 0.47
C ARG A 179 8.99 11.81 1.00
N SER A 180 9.77 11.75 2.09
CA SER A 180 10.47 12.92 2.66
C SER A 180 11.46 13.56 1.68
N MET A 181 12.01 12.76 0.74
CA MET A 181 12.83 13.22 -0.39
C MET A 181 11.99 13.84 -1.53
N GLY A 182 10.67 13.98 -1.35
CA GLY A 182 9.76 14.62 -2.32
C GLY A 182 9.21 13.68 -3.41
N LYS A 183 9.39 12.37 -3.30
CA LYS A 183 8.78 11.40 -4.21
C LYS A 183 7.28 11.32 -3.96
N THR A 184 6.50 11.16 -5.03
CA THR A 184 5.09 10.77 -4.94
C THR A 184 5.02 9.26 -5.06
N ILE A 185 4.25 8.62 -4.19
CA ILE A 185 4.21 7.16 -4.09
C ILE A 185 2.74 6.71 -4.13
N VAL A 186 2.47 5.70 -4.95
CA VAL A 186 1.19 4.98 -4.97
C VAL A 186 1.46 3.52 -4.63
N ILE A 187 0.82 3.02 -3.60
CA ILE A 187 0.99 1.64 -3.13
C ILE A 187 -0.37 0.94 -3.07
N SER A 188 -0.44 -0.35 -3.39
CA SER A 188 -1.63 -1.16 -3.13
C SER A 188 -1.40 -2.14 -1.98
N SER A 189 -2.46 -2.41 -1.23
CA SER A 189 -2.53 -3.49 -0.24
C SER A 189 -3.97 -3.99 -0.11
N HIS A 190 -4.15 -5.20 0.36
CA HIS A 190 -5.45 -5.72 0.80
C HIS A 190 -5.65 -5.55 2.32
N ILE A 191 -4.66 -5.00 3.02
CA ILE A 191 -4.65 -4.80 4.47
C ILE A 191 -4.70 -3.31 4.78
N LEU A 192 -5.85 -2.84 5.28
CA LEU A 192 -6.07 -1.42 5.60
C LEU A 192 -5.12 -0.90 6.68
N SER A 193 -4.87 -1.69 7.73
CA SER A 193 -3.98 -1.28 8.82
C SER A 193 -2.54 -1.05 8.38
N GLU A 194 -2.02 -1.81 7.41
CA GLU A 194 -0.69 -1.58 6.85
C GLU A 194 -0.59 -0.21 6.17
N LEU A 195 -1.62 0.18 5.40
CA LEU A 195 -1.64 1.47 4.73
C LEU A 195 -1.89 2.62 5.71
N ALA A 196 -2.74 2.39 6.70
CA ALA A 196 -3.03 3.39 7.73
C ALA A 196 -1.79 3.85 8.51
N GLU A 197 -0.82 2.96 8.69
CA GLU A 197 0.42 3.26 9.38
C GLU A 197 1.46 4.04 8.56
N MET A 198 1.34 4.07 7.22
CA MET A 198 2.38 4.64 6.37
C MET A 198 1.89 5.71 5.40
N CYS A 199 0.63 5.63 4.97
CA CYS A 199 0.07 6.52 3.95
C CYS A 199 -0.46 7.82 4.55
N ASN A 200 -0.52 8.87 3.74
CA ASN A 200 -1.18 10.14 4.08
C ASN A 200 -2.63 10.16 3.63
N SER A 201 -2.84 9.54 2.48
CA SER A 201 -4.16 9.42 1.88
C SER A 201 -4.36 7.99 1.38
N ILE A 202 -5.61 7.57 1.37
CA ILE A 202 -6.01 6.24 0.90
C ILE A 202 -7.22 6.33 -0.01
N GLY A 203 -7.37 5.30 -0.84
CA GLY A 203 -8.57 5.06 -1.63
C GLY A 203 -9.05 3.63 -1.44
N ILE A 204 -10.30 3.49 -1.00
CA ILE A 204 -10.94 2.19 -0.79
C ILE A 204 -11.57 1.75 -2.10
N MET A 205 -11.11 0.61 -2.62
CA MET A 205 -11.64 0.00 -3.83
C MET A 205 -12.48 -1.23 -3.51
N ASP A 206 -13.66 -1.30 -4.10
CA ASP A 206 -14.52 -2.47 -4.06
C ASP A 206 -15.23 -2.67 -5.40
N HIS A 207 -15.27 -3.93 -5.88
CA HIS A 207 -15.94 -4.32 -7.14
C HIS A 207 -15.66 -3.39 -8.33
N GLY A 208 -14.42 -2.92 -8.48
CA GLY A 208 -13.95 -2.05 -9.55
C GLY A 208 -14.26 -0.57 -9.37
N LYS A 209 -14.83 -0.16 -8.26
CA LYS A 209 -15.14 1.24 -7.93
C LYS A 209 -14.22 1.76 -6.83
N LEU A 210 -13.90 3.03 -6.90
CA LEU A 210 -13.36 3.78 -5.77
C LEU A 210 -14.55 4.20 -4.91
N VAL A 211 -14.70 3.55 -3.76
CA VAL A 211 -15.83 3.78 -2.84
C VAL A 211 -15.63 5.06 -2.07
N GLU A 212 -14.41 5.27 -1.62
CA GLU A 212 -14.01 6.45 -0.88
C GLU A 212 -12.52 6.73 -1.11
N ALA A 213 -12.13 8.01 -1.09
CA ALA A 213 -10.73 8.42 -1.14
C ALA A 213 -10.55 9.77 -0.46
N GLY A 214 -9.45 9.91 0.28
CA GLY A 214 -9.14 11.14 0.99
C GLY A 214 -7.97 11.01 1.93
N ASN A 215 -7.82 11.97 2.82
CA ASN A 215 -6.89 11.88 3.93
C ASN A 215 -7.20 10.64 4.77
N ILE A 216 -6.16 9.99 5.27
CA ILE A 216 -6.31 8.74 6.02
C ILE A 216 -7.20 8.90 7.25
N GLU A 217 -7.08 10.01 7.98
CA GLU A 217 -7.85 10.29 9.19
C GLU A 217 -9.34 10.41 8.87
N ASP A 218 -9.68 11.18 7.83
CA ASP A 218 -11.08 11.40 7.39
C ASP A 218 -11.72 10.09 6.91
N VAL A 219 -10.99 9.31 6.08
CA VAL A 219 -11.50 8.02 5.57
C VAL A 219 -11.66 7.00 6.69
N MET A 220 -10.72 6.97 7.64
CA MET A 220 -10.81 6.08 8.80
C MET A 220 -11.99 6.47 9.71
N GLU A 221 -12.25 7.76 9.90
CA GLU A 221 -13.42 8.22 10.64
C GLU A 221 -14.73 7.81 9.96
N HIS A 222 -14.84 7.96 8.64
CA HIS A 222 -16.04 7.54 7.89
C HIS A 222 -16.24 6.03 7.91
N VAL A 223 -15.17 5.25 7.75
CA VAL A 223 -15.24 3.77 7.73
C VAL A 223 -15.54 3.19 9.11
N PHE A 224 -14.93 3.75 10.15
CA PHE A 224 -15.06 3.24 11.52
C PHE A 224 -16.11 4.02 12.35
N GLY A 225 -16.31 5.31 12.08
CA GLY A 225 -17.13 6.19 12.90
C GLY A 225 -18.63 5.84 12.94
N GLY A 226 -19.12 5.09 11.94
CA GLY A 226 -20.54 4.65 11.88
C GLY A 226 -20.85 3.39 12.65
N ASN A 227 -19.87 2.60 13.08
CA ASN A 227 -20.04 1.33 13.78
C ASN A 227 -19.40 1.38 15.17
N ARG A 228 -19.99 2.13 16.06
CA ARG A 228 -19.55 2.20 17.46
C ARG A 228 -20.14 1.09 18.29
N ILE A 229 -19.30 0.46 19.10
CA ILE A 229 -19.70 -0.60 20.03
C ILE A 229 -19.13 -0.27 21.41
N VAL A 230 -19.93 -0.53 22.41
CA VAL A 230 -19.51 -0.54 23.82
C VAL A 230 -19.27 -1.97 24.24
N VAL A 231 -18.07 -2.26 24.69
CA VAL A 231 -17.68 -3.57 25.24
C VAL A 231 -17.57 -3.42 26.75
N SER A 232 -18.48 -4.08 27.48
CA SER A 232 -18.44 -4.10 28.94
C SER A 232 -17.69 -5.35 29.42
N VAL A 233 -16.72 -5.15 30.31
CA VAL A 233 -15.82 -6.20 30.82
C VAL A 233 -15.89 -6.26 32.33
N HIS A 234 -15.88 -7.47 32.88
CA HIS A 234 -15.79 -7.69 34.32
C HIS A 234 -14.39 -8.16 34.70
N GLY A 235 -13.74 -7.45 35.63
CA GLY A 235 -12.37 -7.74 36.07
C GLY A 235 -11.34 -6.77 35.50
N GLU A 236 -10.16 -7.27 35.17
CA GLU A 236 -9.06 -6.45 34.64
C GLU A 236 -9.34 -6.02 33.20
N MET A 237 -9.25 -4.71 32.94
CA MET A 237 -9.51 -4.11 31.64
C MET A 237 -8.32 -4.26 30.67
N GLU A 238 -7.10 -4.31 31.21
CA GLU A 238 -5.88 -4.24 30.41
C GLU A 238 -5.72 -5.35 29.37
N PRO A 239 -6.07 -6.64 29.66
CA PRO A 239 -6.06 -7.69 28.65
C PRO A 239 -7.05 -7.44 27.49
N ALA A 240 -8.24 -6.93 27.81
CA ALA A 240 -9.25 -6.60 26.81
C ALA A 240 -8.80 -5.41 25.93
N VAL A 241 -8.28 -4.35 26.54
CA VAL A 241 -7.78 -3.17 25.84
C VAL A 241 -6.64 -3.54 24.91
N ARG A 242 -5.69 -4.38 25.36
CA ARG A 242 -4.57 -4.85 24.54
C ARG A 242 -5.07 -5.61 23.33
N MET A 243 -5.94 -6.60 23.53
CA MET A 243 -6.48 -7.42 22.46
C MET A 243 -7.26 -6.59 21.42
N LEU A 244 -8.07 -5.63 21.88
CA LEU A 244 -8.81 -4.73 21.00
C LEU A 244 -7.88 -3.78 20.24
N LYS A 245 -6.82 -3.25 20.86
CA LYS A 245 -5.83 -2.39 20.18
C LYS A 245 -4.98 -3.13 19.15
N GLU A 246 -4.71 -4.41 19.37
CA GLU A 246 -3.96 -5.25 18.41
C GLU A 246 -4.81 -5.72 17.22
N HIS A 247 -6.14 -5.54 17.28
CA HIS A 247 -7.02 -5.96 16.20
C HIS A 247 -7.04 -4.93 15.05
N PRO A 248 -6.72 -5.35 13.81
CA PRO A 248 -6.46 -4.43 12.68
C PRO A 248 -7.70 -3.63 12.21
N GLN A 249 -8.90 -4.06 12.57
CA GLN A 249 -10.16 -3.44 12.17
C GLN A 249 -10.88 -2.72 13.32
N ILE A 250 -10.20 -2.51 14.45
CA ILE A 250 -10.76 -1.87 15.64
C ILE A 250 -9.92 -0.64 16.01
N LYS A 251 -10.62 0.45 16.32
CA LYS A 251 -10.05 1.62 16.96
C LYS A 251 -10.67 1.76 18.36
N VAL A 252 -9.84 1.74 19.39
CA VAL A 252 -10.28 2.01 20.76
C VAL A 252 -10.42 3.53 20.93
N GLU A 253 -11.64 4.01 21.12
CA GLU A 253 -11.95 5.44 21.23
C GLU A 253 -11.74 5.96 22.66
N SER A 254 -12.27 5.21 23.66
CA SER A 254 -12.12 5.52 25.06
C SER A 254 -12.16 4.28 25.94
N VAL A 255 -11.56 4.36 27.11
CA VAL A 255 -11.54 3.28 28.12
C VAL A 255 -12.09 3.87 29.41
N GLY A 256 -13.24 3.36 29.87
CA GLY A 256 -13.84 3.68 31.16
C GLY A 256 -13.49 2.63 32.23
N GLU A 257 -14.16 2.68 33.36
CA GLU A 257 -13.92 1.74 34.49
C GLU A 257 -14.37 0.31 34.18
N LYS A 258 -15.43 0.13 33.38
CA LYS A 258 -16.00 -1.17 33.01
C LYS A 258 -16.37 -1.29 31.54
N GLU A 259 -16.18 -0.23 30.78
CA GLU A 259 -16.61 -0.13 29.38
C GLU A 259 -15.49 0.37 28.50
N ILE A 260 -15.35 -0.23 27.33
CA ILE A 260 -14.42 0.16 26.28
C ILE A 260 -15.26 0.55 25.09
N HIS A 261 -15.15 1.81 24.65
CA HIS A 261 -15.79 2.28 23.45
C HIS A 261 -14.86 2.03 22.27
N ILE A 262 -15.36 1.32 21.28
CA ILE A 262 -14.60 1.01 20.08
C ILE A 262 -15.39 1.41 18.83
N SER A 263 -14.68 1.78 17.80
CA SER A 263 -15.21 1.85 16.44
C SER A 263 -14.57 0.75 15.59
N HIS A 264 -15.31 0.20 14.63
CA HIS A 264 -14.84 -0.95 13.86
C HIS A 264 -15.35 -0.99 12.41
N ALA A 265 -14.61 -1.71 11.53
CA ALA A 265 -15.02 -2.02 10.16
C ALA A 265 -15.39 -3.51 9.95
N MET A 266 -15.66 -4.24 11.02
CA MET A 266 -15.91 -5.68 10.99
C MET A 266 -17.35 -5.98 10.56
N LYS A 267 -17.54 -7.16 9.90
CA LYS A 267 -18.84 -7.76 9.65
C LYS A 267 -19.37 -8.48 10.89
N GLU A 268 -20.68 -8.82 10.90
CA GLU A 268 -21.32 -9.46 12.05
C GLU A 268 -20.67 -10.80 12.44
N GLU A 269 -20.21 -11.60 11.45
CA GLU A 269 -19.50 -12.85 11.73
C GLU A 269 -18.14 -12.62 12.39
N GLU A 270 -17.41 -11.58 12.00
CA GLU A 270 -16.11 -11.22 12.56
C GLU A 270 -16.25 -10.69 13.99
N ILE A 271 -17.34 -9.95 14.27
CA ILE A 271 -17.69 -9.51 15.63
C ILE A 271 -17.95 -10.73 16.53
N ALA A 272 -18.70 -11.71 16.06
CA ALA A 272 -18.96 -12.93 16.82
C ALA A 272 -17.67 -13.71 17.12
N GLN A 273 -16.73 -13.74 16.17
CA GLN A 273 -15.41 -14.35 16.37
C GLN A 273 -14.58 -13.60 17.39
N LEU A 274 -14.60 -12.25 17.35
CA LEU A 274 -13.91 -11.41 18.33
C LEU A 274 -14.41 -11.70 19.75
N ILE A 275 -15.72 -11.73 19.96
CA ILE A 275 -16.31 -12.05 21.28
C ILE A 275 -15.86 -13.44 21.75
N ALA A 276 -15.90 -14.44 20.87
CA ALA A 276 -15.44 -15.79 21.18
C ALA A 276 -13.94 -15.82 21.57
N GLN A 277 -13.09 -15.07 20.85
CA GLN A 277 -11.68 -14.96 21.16
C GLN A 277 -11.42 -14.25 22.50
N MET A 278 -12.18 -13.19 22.82
CA MET A 278 -12.09 -12.53 24.14
C MET A 278 -12.38 -13.50 25.26
N ILE A 279 -13.46 -14.27 25.15
CA ILE A 279 -13.86 -15.27 26.14
C ILE A 279 -12.82 -16.39 26.26
N GLN A 280 -12.26 -16.88 25.16
CA GLN A 280 -11.21 -17.91 25.14
C GLN A 280 -9.91 -17.43 25.83
N ASN A 281 -9.62 -16.12 25.74
CA ASN A 281 -8.49 -15.50 26.42
C ASN A 281 -8.78 -15.12 27.90
N GLY A 282 -9.90 -15.60 28.46
CA GLY A 282 -10.26 -15.41 29.87
C GLY A 282 -10.86 -14.04 30.17
N ILE A 283 -11.20 -13.24 29.17
CA ILE A 283 -11.86 -11.94 29.34
C ILE A 283 -13.36 -12.17 29.58
N ILE A 284 -13.88 -11.71 30.70
CA ILE A 284 -15.29 -11.82 31.03
C ILE A 284 -16.05 -10.66 30.41
N VAL A 285 -16.62 -10.89 29.23
CA VAL A 285 -17.45 -9.91 28.50
C VAL A 285 -18.86 -9.95 29.09
N THR A 286 -19.33 -8.85 29.68
CA THR A 286 -20.66 -8.71 30.29
C THR A 286 -21.65 -7.95 29.44
N GLY A 287 -21.16 -7.21 28.42
CA GLY A 287 -22.01 -6.51 27.47
C GLY A 287 -21.26 -6.26 26.16
N PHE A 288 -22.01 -6.31 25.05
CA PHE A 288 -21.50 -5.99 23.73
C PHE A 288 -22.67 -5.42 22.92
N TYR A 289 -22.74 -4.09 22.79
CA TYR A 289 -23.90 -3.43 22.18
C TYR A 289 -23.49 -2.24 21.34
N LYS A 290 -24.28 -1.99 20.28
CA LYS A 290 -24.06 -0.81 19.42
C LYS A 290 -24.40 0.46 20.19
N GLU A 291 -23.52 1.45 20.09
CA GLU A 291 -23.80 2.80 20.59
C GLU A 291 -24.78 3.47 19.61
N GLU A 292 -26.01 3.74 20.07
CA GLU A 292 -26.97 4.49 19.25
C GLU A 292 -26.48 5.95 19.18
N GLY A 293 -26.19 6.41 17.97
CA GLY A 293 -25.83 7.80 17.74
C GLY A 293 -26.99 8.72 18.07
N ASN A 294 -26.74 9.71 18.91
CA ASN A 294 -27.69 10.81 19.19
C ASN A 294 -27.81 11.74 17.97
#